data_9d960494c553c688889182b772a7d227
#
_entry.id   9d960494c553c688889182b772a7d227
#
_cell.length_a   1.000
_cell.length_b   1.000
_cell.length_c   1.000
_cell.angle_alpha   90.00
_cell.angle_beta   90.00
_cell.angle_gamma   90.00
#
_symmetry.space_group_name_H-M   'P 1'
#
loop_
_entity.id
_entity.type
_entity.pdbx_description
1 polymer ?
#
loop_
_entity_poly.entity_id
_entity_poly.type
_entity_poly.pdbx_seq_one_letter_code
_entity_poly.pdbx_strand_id
1 'polypeptide(L)'
;MIPDRNSEGLIEAIQVRLDRPGRSKFYNLTSVDQYYGTAAACCPHFAGLTDEAEEVYLTEGVMKADIAHYFSREIGQPFAFVGLTGVGSTNQYLRALSELKKLRVRTIKVAFDMDAASNENVRNARERVLELGSEQGFQMIPKCWNTDFKGIDDFLKSMIDKRNGQK
;
A
#
# COMPACT_ATOMS: atom_id res chain seq x y z
N MET A 1 0.32 4.11 -16.64
CA MET A 1 0.89 2.80 -16.22
C MET A 1 1.50 2.99 -14.84
N ILE A 2 1.30 2.02 -13.95
CA ILE A 2 1.71 2.07 -12.55
C ILE A 2 2.54 0.83 -12.28
N PRO A 3 3.85 0.94 -12.03
CA PRO A 3 4.70 -0.21 -11.78
C PRO A 3 4.53 -0.72 -10.34
N ASP A 4 4.37 -2.02 -10.18
CA ASP A 4 4.43 -2.68 -8.89
C ASP A 4 5.86 -3.13 -8.64
N ARG A 5 6.50 -2.61 -7.59
CA ARG A 5 7.89 -2.91 -7.22
C ARG A 5 7.95 -3.85 -6.05
N ASN A 6 8.82 -4.85 -6.15
CA ASN A 6 9.12 -5.75 -5.02
C ASN A 6 9.99 -5.05 -3.95
N SER A 7 10.36 -5.80 -2.91
CA SER A 7 11.19 -5.31 -1.80
C SER A 7 12.61 -4.90 -2.20
N GLU A 8 13.09 -5.34 -3.37
CA GLU A 8 14.39 -4.96 -3.96
C GLU A 8 14.28 -3.75 -4.91
N GLY A 9 13.07 -3.21 -5.11
CA GLY A 9 12.79 -2.10 -6.03
C GLY A 9 12.63 -2.52 -7.50
N LEU A 10 12.66 -3.81 -7.82
CA LEU A 10 12.48 -4.32 -9.17
C LEU A 10 10.99 -4.35 -9.54
N ILE A 11 10.68 -3.99 -10.81
CA ILE A 11 9.30 -4.03 -11.31
C ILE A 11 8.91 -5.49 -11.59
N GLU A 12 7.90 -5.99 -10.88
CA GLU A 12 7.35 -7.34 -11.08
C GLU A 12 6.00 -7.35 -11.81
N ALA A 13 5.24 -6.27 -11.72
CA ALA A 13 3.98 -6.12 -12.43
C ALA A 13 3.75 -4.68 -12.85
N ILE A 14 2.81 -4.47 -13.77
CA ILE A 14 2.38 -3.15 -14.20
C ILE A 14 0.86 -3.12 -14.18
N GLN A 15 0.29 -2.14 -13.49
CA GLN A 15 -1.13 -1.84 -13.55
C GLN A 15 -1.40 -0.70 -14.55
N VAL A 16 -2.52 -0.80 -15.22
CA VAL A 16 -3.05 0.24 -16.10
C VAL A 16 -4.32 0.80 -15.47
N ARG A 17 -4.32 2.09 -15.16
CA ARG A 17 -5.54 2.80 -14.77
C ARG A 17 -6.19 3.37 -16.01
N LEU A 18 -7.48 3.12 -16.18
CA LEU A 18 -8.26 3.67 -17.29
C LEU A 18 -8.80 5.05 -16.92
N ASP A 19 -8.73 5.99 -17.88
CA ASP A 19 -9.31 7.33 -17.73
C ASP A 19 -10.84 7.28 -17.72
N ARG A 20 -11.41 6.32 -18.45
CA ARG A 20 -12.85 6.03 -18.45
C ARG A 20 -13.05 4.60 -17.95
N PRO A 21 -13.29 4.40 -16.65
CA PRO A 21 -13.43 3.06 -16.08
C PRO A 21 -14.74 2.41 -16.55
N GLY A 22 -14.61 1.16 -17.01
CA GLY A 22 -15.73 0.27 -17.26
C GLY A 22 -16.10 -0.52 -15.99
N ARG A 23 -16.06 -1.86 -16.07
CA ARG A 23 -16.27 -2.75 -14.91
C ARG A 23 -15.18 -2.62 -13.84
N SER A 24 -13.95 -2.34 -14.24
CA SER A 24 -12.81 -2.16 -13.36
C SER A 24 -12.09 -0.85 -13.68
N LYS A 25 -11.54 -0.22 -12.66
CA LYS A 25 -10.75 1.00 -12.77
C LYS A 25 -9.29 0.72 -13.09
N PHE A 26 -8.80 -0.45 -12.70
CA PHE A 26 -7.43 -0.91 -12.91
C PHE A 26 -7.41 -2.28 -13.58
N TYR A 27 -6.43 -2.48 -14.44
CA TYR A 27 -6.13 -3.74 -15.11
C TYR A 27 -4.65 -4.04 -14.97
N ASN A 28 -4.30 -5.29 -14.77
CA ASN A 28 -2.91 -5.71 -14.81
C ASN A 28 -2.48 -5.93 -16.26
N LEU A 29 -1.30 -5.43 -16.61
CA LEU A 29 -0.69 -5.74 -17.88
C LEU A 29 -0.30 -7.21 -17.89
N THR A 30 -0.75 -7.94 -18.91
CA THR A 30 -0.47 -9.37 -19.09
C THR A 30 -0.32 -9.68 -20.56
N SER A 31 0.44 -10.70 -20.86
CA SER A 31 0.61 -11.24 -22.22
C SER A 31 0.30 -12.73 -22.28
N VAL A 32 -0.50 -13.24 -21.34
CA VAL A 32 -0.83 -14.66 -21.20
C VAL A 32 -1.38 -15.29 -22.48
N ASP A 33 -2.08 -14.50 -23.30
CA ASP A 33 -2.66 -14.95 -24.59
C ASP A 33 -1.67 -14.94 -25.76
N GLN A 34 -0.43 -14.53 -25.53
CA GLN A 34 0.62 -14.51 -26.54
C GLN A 34 1.49 -15.77 -26.44
N TYR A 35 2.09 -16.17 -27.55
CA TYR A 35 3.08 -17.25 -27.56
C TYR A 35 4.27 -16.85 -26.66
N TYR A 36 4.62 -17.68 -25.69
CA TYR A 36 5.54 -17.36 -24.58
C TYR A 36 5.08 -16.20 -23.68
N GLY A 37 3.78 -15.90 -23.67
CA GLY A 37 3.22 -14.84 -22.81
C GLY A 37 3.25 -15.20 -21.33
N THR A 38 3.23 -14.16 -20.49
CA THR A 38 3.32 -14.26 -19.04
C THR A 38 2.06 -13.68 -18.40
N ALA A 39 1.51 -14.40 -17.41
CA ALA A 39 0.44 -13.87 -16.58
C ALA A 39 0.95 -12.72 -15.70
N ALA A 40 0.06 -11.78 -15.37
CA ALA A 40 0.39 -10.72 -14.43
C ALA A 40 0.69 -11.31 -13.06
N ALA A 41 1.79 -10.89 -12.44
CA ALA A 41 2.11 -11.25 -11.07
C ALA A 41 1.16 -10.55 -10.09
N CYS A 42 0.75 -11.26 -9.04
CA CYS A 42 0.03 -10.70 -7.91
C CYS A 42 1.04 -10.39 -6.81
N CYS A 43 1.73 -9.25 -6.91
CA CYS A 43 2.79 -8.85 -5.99
C CYS A 43 2.34 -7.67 -5.11
N PRO A 44 2.78 -7.60 -3.84
CA PRO A 44 2.69 -6.38 -3.06
C PRO A 44 3.65 -5.34 -3.62
N HIS A 45 3.28 -4.07 -3.53
CA HIS A 45 4.14 -2.97 -3.94
C HIS A 45 4.85 -2.38 -2.74
N PHE A 46 6.16 -2.13 -2.86
CA PHE A 46 6.97 -1.51 -1.82
C PHE A 46 7.46 -0.13 -2.28
N ALA A 47 7.24 0.88 -1.44
CA ALA A 47 7.69 2.25 -1.67
C ALA A 47 8.56 2.72 -0.50
N GLY A 48 9.79 3.13 -0.76
CA GLY A 48 10.70 3.66 0.24
C GLY A 48 11.21 2.67 1.29
N LEU A 49 11.11 1.37 1.02
CA LEU A 49 11.64 0.34 1.91
C LEU A 49 13.17 0.33 1.84
N THR A 50 13.81 0.26 3.00
CA THR A 50 15.27 0.15 3.17
C THR A 50 15.58 -1.04 4.08
N ASP A 51 16.83 -1.52 4.04
CA ASP A 51 17.29 -2.63 4.90
C ASP A 51 17.26 -2.29 6.40
N GLU A 52 17.18 -1.00 6.74
CA GLU A 52 17.12 -0.50 8.11
C GLU A 52 15.68 -0.22 8.58
N ALA A 53 14.69 -0.42 7.74
CA ALA A 53 13.30 -0.13 8.07
C ALA A 53 12.77 -1.10 9.15
N GLU A 54 12.55 -0.61 10.36
CA GLU A 54 11.92 -1.42 11.43
C GLU A 54 10.39 -1.37 11.38
N GLU A 55 9.83 -0.40 10.69
CA GLU A 55 8.38 -0.19 10.56
C GLU A 55 7.96 0.20 9.16
N VAL A 56 6.76 -0.22 8.77
CA VAL A 56 6.15 0.12 7.48
C VAL A 56 4.70 0.52 7.65
N TYR A 57 4.20 1.32 6.73
CA TYR A 57 2.77 1.57 6.57
C TYR A 57 2.17 0.64 5.53
N LEU A 58 1.07 -0.01 5.84
CA LEU A 58 0.29 -0.83 4.91
C LEU A 58 -0.92 -0.03 4.44
N THR A 59 -1.07 0.14 3.13
CA THR A 59 -2.16 0.93 2.53
C THR A 59 -2.82 0.20 1.35
N GLU A 60 -3.97 0.68 0.94
CA GLU A 60 -4.66 0.22 -0.25
C GLU A 60 -4.14 0.95 -1.48
N GLY A 61 -3.81 0.19 -2.52
CA GLY A 61 -3.39 0.73 -3.82
C GLY A 61 -1.92 1.10 -3.91
N VAL A 62 -1.34 0.69 -5.03
CA VAL A 62 0.06 0.93 -5.39
C VAL A 62 0.37 2.42 -5.47
N MET A 63 -0.44 3.18 -6.22
CA MET A 63 -0.25 4.63 -6.35
C MET A 63 -0.31 5.35 -5.00
N LYS A 64 -1.18 4.91 -4.10
CA LYS A 64 -1.31 5.53 -2.78
C LYS A 64 -0.03 5.34 -1.96
N ALA A 65 0.60 4.17 -2.03
CA ALA A 65 1.88 3.91 -1.38
C ALA A 65 2.98 4.84 -1.91
N ASP A 66 3.12 4.97 -3.24
CA ASP A 66 4.10 5.87 -3.86
C ASP A 66 3.86 7.34 -3.48
N ILE A 67 2.61 7.81 -3.57
CA ILE A 67 2.25 9.20 -3.25
C ILE A 67 2.46 9.49 -1.76
N ALA A 68 2.05 8.58 -0.88
CA ALA A 68 2.24 8.72 0.56
C ALA A 68 3.73 8.72 0.93
N HIS A 69 4.55 7.85 0.30
CA HIS A 69 6.00 7.89 0.47
C HIS A 69 6.58 9.23 0.03
N TYR A 70 6.20 9.72 -1.16
CA TYR A 70 6.65 11.04 -1.65
C TYR A 70 6.32 12.14 -0.64
N PHE A 71 5.07 12.25 -0.18
CA PHE A 71 4.67 13.28 0.77
C PHE A 71 5.33 13.12 2.14
N SER A 72 5.59 11.88 2.59
CA SER A 72 6.32 11.64 3.84
C SER A 72 7.76 12.20 3.78
N ARG A 73 8.41 12.10 2.63
CA ARG A 73 9.73 12.74 2.39
C ARG A 73 9.64 14.27 2.42
N GLU A 74 8.63 14.85 1.78
CA GLU A 74 8.42 16.31 1.75
C GLU A 74 8.20 16.90 3.16
N ILE A 75 7.58 16.16 4.08
CA ILE A 75 7.45 16.59 5.49
C ILE A 75 8.70 16.29 6.33
N GLY A 76 9.74 15.69 5.75
CA GLY A 76 10.99 15.35 6.43
C GLY A 76 10.94 14.05 7.24
N GLN A 77 9.96 13.20 6.99
CA GLN A 77 9.77 11.91 7.68
C GLN A 77 9.60 10.79 6.63
N PRO A 78 10.68 10.28 6.02
CA PRO A 78 10.59 9.29 4.94
C PRO A 78 10.10 7.93 5.48
N PHE A 79 8.78 7.71 5.45
CA PHE A 79 8.17 6.44 5.82
C PHE A 79 8.24 5.44 4.67
N ALA A 80 8.39 4.14 5.02
CA ALA A 80 8.23 3.04 4.09
C ALA A 80 6.75 2.62 4.00
N PHE A 81 6.31 2.27 2.79
CA PHE A 81 4.93 1.85 2.53
C PHE A 81 4.87 0.52 1.79
N VAL A 82 3.85 -0.26 2.11
CA VAL A 82 3.42 -1.44 1.35
C VAL A 82 2.03 -1.17 0.79
N GLY A 83 1.89 -1.19 -0.53
CA GLY A 83 0.61 -1.05 -1.24
C GLY A 83 0.05 -2.40 -1.67
N LEU A 84 -1.20 -2.69 -1.30
CA LEU A 84 -1.94 -3.84 -1.81
C LEU A 84 -2.91 -3.38 -2.91
N THR A 85 -3.19 -4.23 -3.90
CA THR A 85 -4.13 -3.87 -4.99
C THR A 85 -5.59 -3.79 -4.53
N GLY A 86 -5.88 -4.20 -3.31
CA GLY A 86 -7.16 -4.09 -2.64
C GLY A 86 -7.13 -4.76 -1.27
N VAL A 87 -8.01 -4.35 -0.37
CA VAL A 87 -8.09 -4.87 1.02
C VAL A 87 -8.31 -6.37 1.13
N GLY A 88 -8.96 -6.99 0.12
CA GLY A 88 -9.24 -8.43 0.07
C GLY A 88 -8.09 -9.27 -0.51
N SER A 89 -6.95 -8.68 -0.88
CA SER A 89 -5.83 -9.37 -1.54
C SER A 89 -4.97 -10.16 -0.54
N THR A 90 -5.55 -11.20 0.08
CA THR A 90 -4.88 -12.00 1.13
C THR A 90 -3.54 -12.58 0.66
N ASN A 91 -3.45 -13.10 -0.56
CA ASN A 91 -2.19 -13.67 -1.09
C ASN A 91 -1.09 -12.63 -1.23
N GLN A 92 -1.42 -11.41 -1.71
CA GLN A 92 -0.46 -10.30 -1.74
C GLN A 92 0.01 -9.95 -0.33
N TYR A 93 -0.92 -9.90 0.61
CA TYR A 93 -0.59 -9.57 2.00
C TYR A 93 0.33 -10.61 2.63
N LEU A 94 0.03 -11.91 2.50
CA LEU A 94 0.90 -12.98 3.00
C LEU A 94 2.30 -12.93 2.38
N ARG A 95 2.38 -12.63 1.08
CA ARG A 95 3.68 -12.40 0.41
C ARG A 95 4.41 -11.19 1.00
N ALA A 96 3.70 -10.07 1.23
CA ALA A 96 4.29 -8.90 1.88
C ALA A 96 4.84 -9.23 3.27
N LEU A 97 4.07 -9.94 4.12
CA LEU A 97 4.53 -10.36 5.44
C LEU A 97 5.80 -11.21 5.36
N SER A 98 5.89 -12.14 4.39
CA SER A 98 7.07 -12.96 4.18
C SER A 98 8.31 -12.12 3.84
N GLU A 99 8.18 -11.12 2.94
CA GLU A 99 9.29 -10.22 2.58
C GLU A 99 9.69 -9.32 3.76
N LEU A 100 8.72 -8.73 4.45
CA LEU A 100 8.98 -7.87 5.61
C LEU A 100 9.69 -8.62 6.74
N LYS A 101 9.38 -9.91 6.92
CA LYS A 101 10.04 -10.75 7.92
C LYS A 101 11.52 -10.99 7.59
N LYS A 102 11.85 -11.21 6.30
CA LYS A 102 13.24 -11.34 5.83
C LYS A 102 14.05 -10.06 6.11
N LEU A 103 13.42 -8.91 5.93
CA LEU A 103 14.00 -7.58 6.16
C LEU A 103 13.96 -7.15 7.64
N ARG A 104 13.51 -8.01 8.55
CA ARG A 104 13.46 -7.79 10.00
C ARG A 104 12.56 -6.61 10.42
N VAL A 105 11.61 -6.22 9.59
CA VAL A 105 10.55 -5.28 9.97
C VAL A 105 9.77 -5.86 11.16
N ARG A 106 9.49 -5.05 12.16
CA ARG A 106 8.82 -5.47 13.40
C ARG A 106 7.40 -4.93 13.51
N THR A 107 7.17 -3.74 12.96
CA THR A 107 5.91 -3.01 13.14
C THR A 107 5.24 -2.75 11.79
N ILE A 108 3.95 -3.08 11.70
CA ILE A 108 3.12 -2.74 10.53
C ILE A 108 2.01 -1.79 10.99
N LYS A 109 2.02 -0.57 10.45
CA LYS A 109 1.02 0.47 10.68
C LYS A 109 -0.05 0.37 9.60
N VAL A 110 -1.24 -0.17 9.93
CA VAL A 110 -2.33 -0.37 8.97
C VAL A 110 -3.04 0.95 8.73
N ALA A 111 -2.86 1.51 7.53
CA ALA A 111 -3.32 2.83 7.10
C ALA A 111 -4.31 2.71 5.92
N PHE A 112 -5.37 1.91 6.10
CA PHE A 112 -6.45 1.79 5.12
C PHE A 112 -7.36 3.01 5.13
N ASP A 113 -8.12 3.20 4.06
CA ASP A 113 -9.01 4.34 3.89
C ASP A 113 -9.99 4.49 5.07
N MET A 114 -10.32 5.72 5.41
CA MET A 114 -11.17 6.04 6.58
C MET A 114 -12.65 5.68 6.38
N ASP A 115 -13.06 5.23 5.21
CA ASP A 115 -14.41 4.72 4.93
C ASP A 115 -14.70 3.33 5.55
N ALA A 116 -13.70 2.72 6.20
CA ALA A 116 -13.90 1.51 7.01
C ALA A 116 -14.97 1.66 8.11
N ALA A 117 -15.25 2.88 8.57
CA ALA A 117 -16.31 3.14 9.54
C ALA A 117 -17.71 2.88 8.98
N SER A 118 -17.92 3.07 7.67
CA SER A 118 -19.20 2.92 6.96
C SER A 118 -19.30 1.67 6.09
N ASN A 119 -18.18 0.99 5.83
CA ASN A 119 -18.11 -0.16 4.94
C ASN A 119 -17.65 -1.41 5.71
N GLU A 120 -18.59 -2.33 5.94
CA GLU A 120 -18.34 -3.58 6.68
C GLU A 120 -17.28 -4.45 6.03
N ASN A 121 -17.23 -4.52 4.71
CA ASN A 121 -16.21 -5.30 4.00
C ASN A 121 -14.79 -4.75 4.26
N VAL A 122 -14.63 -3.45 4.30
CA VAL A 122 -13.34 -2.80 4.60
C VAL A 122 -12.96 -3.03 6.06
N ARG A 123 -13.93 -2.96 6.98
CA ARG A 123 -13.69 -3.26 8.40
C ARG A 123 -13.24 -4.70 8.59
N ASN A 124 -13.97 -5.68 8.05
CA ASN A 124 -13.63 -7.09 8.17
C ASN A 124 -12.27 -7.40 7.54
N ALA A 125 -11.95 -6.81 6.40
CA ALA A 125 -10.64 -6.95 5.77
C ALA A 125 -9.52 -6.36 6.63
N ARG A 126 -9.74 -5.21 7.28
CA ARG A 126 -8.79 -4.61 8.22
C ARG A 126 -8.56 -5.50 9.45
N GLU A 127 -9.61 -6.05 10.04
CA GLU A 127 -9.52 -6.97 11.16
C GLU A 127 -8.71 -8.21 10.78
N ARG A 128 -9.01 -8.79 9.62
CA ARG A 128 -8.28 -9.95 9.09
C ARG A 128 -6.79 -9.66 8.87
N VAL A 129 -6.45 -8.49 8.38
CA VAL A 129 -5.05 -8.04 8.20
C VAL A 129 -4.34 -7.92 9.55
N LEU A 130 -5.00 -7.34 10.56
CA LEU A 130 -4.44 -7.21 11.91
C LEU A 130 -4.19 -8.59 12.55
N GLU A 131 -5.14 -9.52 12.43
CA GLU A 131 -5.01 -10.89 12.93
C GLU A 131 -3.83 -11.62 12.26
N LEU A 132 -3.83 -11.70 10.92
CA LEU A 132 -2.78 -12.39 10.17
C LEU A 132 -1.38 -11.82 10.42
N GLY A 133 -1.26 -10.49 10.52
CA GLY A 133 0.02 -9.87 10.85
C GLY A 133 0.51 -10.22 12.26
N SER A 134 -0.40 -10.21 13.24
CA SER A 134 -0.09 -10.60 14.62
C SER A 134 0.29 -12.08 14.73
N GLU A 135 -0.42 -12.98 14.04
CA GLU A 135 -0.10 -14.40 13.96
C GLU A 135 1.31 -14.65 13.39
N GLN A 136 1.77 -13.80 12.46
CA GLN A 136 3.11 -13.84 11.89
C GLN A 136 4.17 -13.18 12.78
N GLY A 137 3.79 -12.63 13.93
CA GLY A 137 4.69 -12.05 14.93
C GLY A 137 5.00 -10.57 14.75
N PHE A 138 4.26 -9.86 13.91
CA PHE A 138 4.40 -8.41 13.78
C PHE A 138 3.61 -7.66 14.85
N GLN A 139 4.13 -6.51 15.30
CA GLN A 139 3.35 -5.54 16.03
C GLN A 139 2.45 -4.81 15.05
N MET A 140 1.13 -5.02 15.18
CA MET A 140 0.13 -4.42 14.30
C MET A 140 -0.47 -3.18 14.94
N ILE A 141 -0.37 -2.02 14.26
CA ILE A 141 -0.87 -0.74 14.77
C ILE A 141 -1.89 -0.17 13.78
N PRO A 142 -3.20 -0.17 14.10
CA PRO A 142 -4.18 0.49 13.27
C PRO A 142 -3.97 2.02 13.33
N LYS A 143 -3.90 2.66 12.16
CA LYS A 143 -3.79 4.11 12.05
C LYS A 143 -5.13 4.71 11.66
N CYS A 144 -5.45 5.84 12.31
CA CYS A 144 -6.61 6.65 12.01
C CYS A 144 -6.18 8.12 11.97
N TRP A 145 -6.84 8.91 11.14
CA TRP A 145 -6.69 10.36 11.02
C TRP A 145 -8.06 11.01 10.89
N ASN A 146 -8.12 12.33 10.75
CA ASN A 146 -9.37 13.02 10.54
C ASN A 146 -10.09 12.51 9.29
N THR A 147 -11.38 12.21 9.41
CA THR A 147 -12.26 11.67 8.35
C THR A 147 -12.46 12.62 7.16
N ASP A 148 -12.03 13.89 7.28
CA ASP A 148 -11.98 14.83 6.15
C ASP A 148 -11.00 14.37 5.06
N PHE A 149 -10.05 13.49 5.41
CA PHE A 149 -9.07 12.90 4.48
C PHE A 149 -9.38 11.42 4.29
N LYS A 150 -9.65 11.03 3.05
CA LYS A 150 -9.97 9.64 2.75
C LYS A 150 -8.78 8.71 2.98
N GLY A 151 -7.65 9.02 2.38
CA GLY A 151 -6.43 8.22 2.41
C GLY A 151 -5.31 8.87 3.21
N ILE A 152 -4.29 8.07 3.55
CA ILE A 152 -3.07 8.57 4.22
C ILE A 152 -2.31 9.58 3.34
N ASP A 153 -2.36 9.41 2.03
CA ASP A 153 -1.78 10.34 1.05
C ASP A 153 -2.42 11.74 1.13
N ASP A 154 -3.76 11.82 1.19
CA ASP A 154 -4.48 13.08 1.38
C ASP A 154 -4.14 13.74 2.72
N PHE A 155 -4.04 12.93 3.78
CA PHE A 155 -3.68 13.41 5.11
C PHE A 155 -2.25 13.99 5.12
N LEU A 156 -1.26 13.27 4.58
CA LEU A 156 0.13 13.75 4.50
C LEU A 156 0.24 15.01 3.64
N LYS A 157 -0.48 15.07 2.52
CA LYS A 157 -0.56 16.28 1.69
C LYS A 157 -1.05 17.47 2.48
N SER A 158 -2.09 17.31 3.31
CA SER A 158 -2.64 18.40 4.13
C SER A 158 -1.62 19.00 5.09
N MET A 159 -0.67 18.19 5.59
CA MET A 159 0.41 18.66 6.46
C MET A 159 1.39 19.58 5.70
N ILE A 160 1.67 19.28 4.43
CA ILE A 160 2.50 20.10 3.56
C ILE A 160 1.79 21.43 3.27
N ASP A 161 0.50 21.36 2.90
CA ASP A 161 -0.29 22.55 2.58
C ASP A 161 -0.37 23.52 3.76
N LYS A 162 -0.56 23.01 4.98
CA LYS A 162 -0.53 23.81 6.21
C LYS A 162 0.83 24.46 6.45
N ARG A 163 1.93 23.71 6.25
CA ARG A 163 3.29 24.25 6.42
C ARG A 163 3.59 25.38 5.42
N ASN A 164 3.10 25.24 4.19
CA ASN A 164 3.32 26.23 3.13
C ASN A 164 2.39 27.45 3.25
N GLY A 165 1.20 27.29 3.82
CA GLY A 165 0.26 28.40 4.08
C GLY A 165 0.58 29.24 5.33
N GLN A 166 1.57 28.80 6.14
CA GLN A 166 2.09 29.56 7.29
C GLN A 166 3.34 30.38 6.97
N LYS A 167 3.76 30.39 5.71
CA LYS A 167 4.81 31.25 5.19
C LYS A 167 4.21 32.42 4.41
#